data_f750e4982807841df45fc98e658f0287
#
_entry.id   f750e4982807841df45fc98e658f0287
#
_cell.length_a   1.000
_cell.length_b   1.000
_cell.length_c   1.000
_cell.angle_alpha   90.00
_cell.angle_beta   90.00
_cell.angle_gamma   90.00
#
_symmetry.space_group_name_H-M   'P 1'
#
loop_
_entity.id
_entity.type
_entity.pdbx_description
1 polymer ?
#
loop_
_entity_poly.entity_id
_entity_poly.type
_entity_poly.pdbx_seq_one_letter_code
_entity_poly.pdbx_strand_id
1 'polypeptide(L)'
;ATNGAGVYKLNLGTYELTNFLNADHNHSNKMNGNIINDIYIDDDQKLWMAVYPIGITVYSEKYPGYKWIQHSYDNPNSLIDNQVNYILEDSEGDIWYATNNGVCCYRPSTKQWTNLLSTYQHDTPNQNHVFISICESRPGIILVGGYMSGMYKIDKKNMTTQYFIPQTLNDDTIKPDKYIRCIYKDWDNLIWAGGYYNLKSYDMDTKEMHCYKMD
;
A
#
# COMPACT_ATOMS: atom_id res chain seq x y z
N ALA A 1 14.41 2.35 -2.06
CA ALA A 1 14.14 1.78 -0.73
C ALA A 1 14.95 0.51 -0.52
N THR A 2 15.35 0.24 0.72
CA THR A 2 16.13 -0.96 1.07
C THR A 2 15.64 -1.60 2.35
N ASN A 3 15.93 -2.88 2.50
CA ASN A 3 15.67 -3.62 3.73
C ASN A 3 16.90 -3.54 4.66
N GLY A 4 17.04 -2.42 5.38
CA GLY A 4 18.06 -2.24 6.43
C GLY A 4 19.14 -1.19 6.15
N ALA A 5 19.18 -0.55 4.97
CA ALA A 5 20.18 0.46 4.64
C ALA A 5 19.58 1.85 4.27
N GLY A 6 18.28 2.04 4.51
CA GLY A 6 17.59 3.31 4.26
C GLY A 6 17.25 3.53 2.79
N VAL A 7 17.37 4.77 2.33
CA VAL A 7 17.01 5.20 0.96
C VAL A 7 18.26 5.59 0.20
N TYR A 8 18.36 5.11 -1.04
CA TYR A 8 19.41 5.45 -1.98
C TYR A 8 18.86 6.25 -3.17
N LYS A 9 19.68 7.15 -3.68
CA LYS A 9 19.45 7.91 -4.90
C LYS A 9 20.37 7.37 -5.99
N LEU A 10 19.79 6.98 -7.13
CA LEU A 10 20.52 6.56 -8.32
C LEU A 10 20.56 7.72 -9.31
N ASN A 11 21.75 8.13 -9.71
CA ASN A 11 21.92 9.05 -10.84
C ASN A 11 21.81 8.26 -12.15
N LEU A 12 20.79 8.55 -12.94
CA LEU A 12 20.54 7.81 -14.20
C LEU A 12 21.55 8.16 -15.31
N GLY A 13 22.29 9.26 -15.19
CA GLY A 13 23.34 9.65 -16.17
C GLY A 13 24.69 9.00 -15.88
N THR A 14 25.08 8.91 -14.60
CA THR A 14 26.38 8.35 -14.18
C THR A 14 26.29 6.93 -13.64
N TYR A 15 25.08 6.45 -13.33
CA TYR A 15 24.80 5.20 -12.61
C TYR A 15 25.43 5.12 -11.21
N GLU A 16 25.78 6.29 -10.65
CA GLU A 16 26.26 6.35 -9.27
C GLU A 16 25.10 6.19 -8.29
N LEU A 17 25.32 5.36 -7.29
CA LEU A 17 24.39 5.12 -6.20
C LEU A 17 24.91 5.81 -4.94
N THR A 18 24.13 6.75 -4.38
CA THR A 18 24.47 7.46 -3.14
C THR A 18 23.46 7.14 -2.06
N ASN A 19 23.92 6.94 -0.81
CA ASN A 19 23.02 6.86 0.33
C ASN A 19 22.41 8.25 0.52
N PHE A 20 21.07 8.33 0.43
CA PHE A 20 20.35 9.60 0.47
C PHE A 20 19.81 9.86 1.89
N LEU A 21 19.17 8.87 2.51
CA LEU A 21 18.60 8.97 3.84
C LEU A 21 18.83 7.64 4.60
N ASN A 22 19.31 7.76 5.83
CA ASN A 22 19.44 6.61 6.75
C ASN A 22 19.21 7.05 8.20
N ALA A 23 19.13 6.08 9.11
CA ALA A 23 18.98 6.29 10.53
C ALA A 23 20.30 6.35 11.30
N ASP A 24 21.44 6.55 10.62
CA ASP A 24 22.74 6.58 11.25
C ASP A 24 22.88 7.71 12.29
N HIS A 25 23.56 7.41 13.40
CA HIS A 25 23.53 8.22 14.61
C HIS A 25 24.26 9.57 14.54
N ASN A 26 24.94 9.89 13.44
CA ASN A 26 25.85 11.02 13.35
C ASN A 26 25.28 12.30 12.69
N HIS A 27 24.05 12.32 12.24
CA HIS A 27 23.43 13.49 11.62
C HIS A 27 22.23 14.03 12.39
N SER A 28 22.10 15.36 12.44
CA SER A 28 20.99 16.06 13.11
C SER A 28 19.60 15.80 12.48
N ASN A 29 19.56 15.28 11.25
CA ASN A 29 18.36 14.87 10.53
C ASN A 29 18.32 13.34 10.46
N LYS A 30 17.59 12.72 11.38
CA LYS A 30 17.55 11.25 11.50
C LYS A 30 16.21 10.71 11.01
N MET A 31 16.26 9.71 10.14
CA MET A 31 15.16 8.78 10.00
C MET A 31 15.03 7.94 11.28
N ASN A 32 13.83 7.49 11.55
CA ASN A 32 13.55 6.64 12.73
C ASN A 32 13.80 5.14 12.47
N GLY A 33 14.25 4.75 11.28
CA GLY A 33 14.60 3.36 10.93
C GLY A 33 15.16 3.23 9.52
N ASN A 34 15.75 2.08 9.22
CA ASN A 34 16.44 1.78 7.96
C ASN A 34 15.74 0.72 7.10
N ILE A 35 14.69 0.07 7.59
CA ILE A 35 13.90 -0.88 6.82
C ILE A 35 12.76 -0.11 6.16
N ILE A 36 12.85 0.05 4.85
CA ILE A 36 11.91 0.85 4.06
C ILE A 36 11.14 -0.07 3.12
N ASN A 37 9.88 -0.31 3.45
CA ASN A 37 9.01 -1.18 2.66
C ASN A 37 8.56 -0.53 1.36
N ASP A 38 8.26 0.78 1.42
CA ASP A 38 7.78 1.53 0.25
C ASP A 38 8.13 3.01 0.36
N ILE A 39 8.21 3.68 -0.79
CA ILE A 39 8.44 5.13 -0.90
C ILE A 39 7.50 5.73 -1.94
N TYR A 40 7.01 6.93 -1.64
CA TYR A 40 6.17 7.72 -2.52
C TYR A 40 6.60 9.19 -2.49
N ILE A 41 6.58 9.88 -3.63
CA ILE A 41 6.86 11.33 -3.73
C ILE A 41 5.56 12.01 -4.15
N ASP A 42 5.06 12.92 -3.30
CA ASP A 42 3.86 13.69 -3.57
C ASP A 42 4.12 14.89 -4.50
N ASP A 43 3.05 15.56 -4.94
CA ASP A 43 3.13 16.72 -5.82
C ASP A 43 3.89 17.91 -5.20
N ASP A 44 3.93 18.01 -3.86
CA ASP A 44 4.73 18.98 -3.11
C ASP A 44 6.23 18.60 -3.01
N GLN A 45 6.64 17.51 -3.66
CA GLN A 45 8.00 16.94 -3.61
C GLN A 45 8.41 16.47 -2.21
N LYS A 46 7.46 16.05 -1.39
CA LYS A 46 7.74 15.39 -0.12
C LYS A 46 7.90 13.90 -0.35
N LEU A 47 8.90 13.32 0.26
CA LEU A 47 9.16 11.88 0.23
C LEU A 47 8.47 11.22 1.43
N TRP A 48 7.49 10.38 1.15
CA TRP A 48 6.80 9.54 2.11
C TRP A 48 7.46 8.17 2.14
N MET A 49 7.76 7.67 3.31
CA MET A 49 8.48 6.41 3.51
C MET A 49 7.74 5.53 4.50
N ALA A 50 7.40 4.33 4.08
CA ALA A 50 6.90 3.28 4.99
C ALA A 50 8.08 2.65 5.73
N VAL A 51 8.31 3.07 6.96
CA VAL A 51 9.45 2.66 7.77
C VAL A 51 9.04 1.55 8.75
N TYR A 52 9.45 0.34 8.47
CA TYR A 52 9.10 -0.82 9.29
C TYR A 52 9.94 -0.91 10.58
N PRO A 53 9.36 -1.22 11.72
CA PRO A 53 7.91 -1.33 12.05
C PRO A 53 7.36 -0.05 12.71
N ILE A 54 7.84 1.13 12.32
CA ILE A 54 7.76 2.36 13.11
C ILE A 54 6.62 3.29 12.65
N GLY A 55 6.11 3.10 11.43
CA GLY A 55 5.08 3.93 10.83
C GLY A 55 5.55 4.62 9.57
N ILE A 56 5.18 5.88 9.40
CA ILE A 56 5.48 6.67 8.21
C ILE A 56 6.43 7.81 8.59
N THR A 57 7.47 7.99 7.79
CA THR A 57 8.35 9.15 7.84
C THR A 57 8.14 9.99 6.60
N VAL A 58 7.88 11.28 6.79
CA VAL A 58 7.77 12.25 5.68
C VAL A 58 8.98 13.17 5.75
N TYR A 59 9.69 13.26 4.64
CA TYR A 59 10.86 14.11 4.45
C TYR A 59 10.60 15.17 3.38
N SER A 60 11.10 16.39 3.59
CA SER A 60 11.05 17.47 2.60
C SER A 60 12.39 18.18 2.55
N GLU A 61 12.94 18.34 1.34
CA GLU A 61 14.14 19.16 1.12
C GLU A 61 13.85 20.66 1.31
N LYS A 62 12.64 21.10 0.96
CA LYS A 62 12.22 22.52 1.06
C LYS A 62 12.05 22.97 2.51
N TYR A 63 11.63 22.06 3.38
CA TYR A 63 11.47 22.32 4.81
C TYR A 63 12.25 21.24 5.56
N PRO A 64 13.57 21.46 5.82
CA PRO A 64 14.40 20.44 6.42
C PRO A 64 13.83 19.89 7.71
N GLY A 65 13.57 18.61 7.74
CA GLY A 65 13.02 17.91 8.89
C GLY A 65 12.23 16.68 8.50
N TYR A 66 11.98 15.85 9.51
CA TYR A 66 11.15 14.67 9.38
C TYR A 66 9.85 14.86 10.18
N LYS A 67 8.74 14.48 9.57
CA LYS A 67 7.48 14.30 10.27
C LYS A 67 7.22 12.80 10.39
N TRP A 68 6.96 12.36 11.60
CA TRP A 68 6.57 10.97 11.86
C TRP A 68 5.08 10.86 12.06
N ILE A 69 4.50 9.85 11.43
CA ILE A 69 3.08 9.51 11.53
C ILE A 69 3.01 8.08 12.05
N GLN A 70 2.38 7.93 13.20
CA GLN A 70 2.30 6.67 13.93
C GLN A 70 0.87 6.38 14.38
N HIS A 71 0.63 5.11 14.68
CA HIS A 71 -0.58 4.68 15.34
C HIS A 71 -0.67 5.29 16.75
N SER A 72 -1.88 5.69 17.12
CA SER A 72 -2.19 6.14 18.48
C SER A 72 -3.41 5.40 19.01
N TYR A 73 -3.24 4.67 20.09
CA TYR A 73 -4.30 3.89 20.74
C TYR A 73 -5.45 4.76 21.25
N ASP A 74 -5.13 6.00 21.66
CA ASP A 74 -6.09 6.93 22.26
C ASP A 74 -6.76 7.83 21.19
N ASN A 75 -6.32 7.77 19.94
CA ASN A 75 -6.84 8.61 18.88
C ASN A 75 -7.23 7.78 17.65
N PRO A 76 -8.55 7.53 17.43
CA PRO A 76 -9.02 6.79 16.25
C PRO A 76 -8.75 7.53 14.92
N ASN A 77 -8.48 8.85 14.97
CA ASN A 77 -8.06 9.65 13.82
C ASN A 77 -6.54 9.60 13.65
N SER A 78 -5.98 8.39 13.54
CA SER A 78 -4.56 8.12 13.36
C SER A 78 -4.35 6.92 12.43
N LEU A 79 -3.09 6.68 12.05
CA LEU A 79 -2.68 5.46 11.37
C LEU A 79 -3.14 4.22 12.14
N ILE A 80 -3.67 3.21 11.44
CA ILE A 80 -4.25 2.03 12.08
C ILE A 80 -3.21 1.06 12.65
N ASP A 81 -2.04 1.01 12.02
CA ASP A 81 -0.92 0.16 12.44
C ASP A 81 0.41 0.76 11.95
N ASN A 82 1.46 0.63 12.77
CA ASN A 82 2.79 1.15 12.42
C ASN A 82 3.54 0.29 11.38
N GLN A 83 3.09 -0.93 11.13
CA GLN A 83 3.70 -1.80 10.14
C GLN A 83 3.09 -1.52 8.75
N VAL A 84 3.54 -0.44 8.13
CA VAL A 84 3.11 -0.02 6.80
C VAL A 84 3.89 -0.76 5.73
N ASN A 85 3.17 -1.36 4.78
CA ASN A 85 3.72 -2.17 3.70
C ASN A 85 3.71 -1.47 2.35
N TYR A 86 2.72 -0.59 2.10
CA TYR A 86 2.53 0.08 0.81
C TYR A 86 1.90 1.46 0.99
N ILE A 87 2.24 2.40 0.11
CA ILE A 87 1.70 3.76 0.06
C ILE A 87 1.21 4.05 -1.35
N LEU A 88 0.00 4.60 -1.48
CA LEU A 88 -0.56 5.04 -2.75
C LEU A 88 -1.25 6.39 -2.56
N GLU A 89 -0.98 7.37 -3.42
CA GLU A 89 -1.86 8.52 -3.61
C GLU A 89 -2.86 8.19 -4.72
N ASP A 90 -4.14 8.41 -4.46
CA ASP A 90 -5.18 8.21 -5.46
C ASP A 90 -5.38 9.45 -6.34
N SER A 91 -6.18 9.32 -7.39
CA SER A 91 -6.42 10.40 -8.37
C SER A 91 -7.11 11.65 -7.79
N GLU A 92 -7.61 11.60 -6.56
CA GLU A 92 -8.21 12.73 -5.84
C GLU A 92 -7.26 13.34 -4.78
N GLY A 93 -6.03 12.81 -4.64
CA GLY A 93 -5.02 13.27 -3.70
C GLY A 93 -5.18 12.75 -2.27
N ASP A 94 -6.02 11.73 -2.05
CA ASP A 94 -6.06 11.02 -0.78
C ASP A 94 -4.97 9.95 -0.74
N ILE A 95 -4.33 9.77 0.42
CA ILE A 95 -3.20 8.86 0.57
C ILE A 95 -3.64 7.59 1.30
N TRP A 96 -3.40 6.44 0.66
CA TRP A 96 -3.76 5.13 1.13
C TRP A 96 -2.55 4.37 1.66
N TYR A 97 -2.74 3.64 2.75
CA TYR A 97 -1.70 2.84 3.39
C TYR A 97 -2.19 1.42 3.62
N ALA A 98 -1.48 0.43 3.06
CA ALA A 98 -1.66 -0.97 3.42
C ALA A 98 -0.80 -1.28 4.63
N THR A 99 -1.39 -1.93 5.64
CA THR A 99 -0.70 -2.23 6.90
C THR A 99 -0.87 -3.70 7.31
N ASN A 100 -0.19 -4.09 8.38
CA ASN A 100 -0.39 -5.42 8.96
C ASN A 100 -1.72 -5.58 9.71
N ASN A 101 -2.49 -4.50 9.89
CA ASN A 101 -3.81 -4.56 10.52
C ASN A 101 -4.84 -3.70 9.79
N GLY A 102 -5.00 -3.93 8.50
CA GLY A 102 -6.00 -3.22 7.70
C GLY A 102 -5.42 -2.20 6.74
N VAL A 103 -6.28 -1.31 6.27
CA VAL A 103 -5.97 -0.25 5.30
C VAL A 103 -6.43 1.09 5.85
N CYS A 104 -5.61 2.11 5.70
CA CYS A 104 -5.96 3.49 6.05
C CYS A 104 -6.08 4.35 4.80
N CYS A 105 -7.02 5.29 4.83
CA CYS A 105 -7.08 6.44 3.93
C CYS A 105 -6.83 7.72 4.73
N TYR A 106 -5.83 8.48 4.37
CA TYR A 106 -5.59 9.82 4.90
C TYR A 106 -6.01 10.87 3.87
N ARG A 107 -6.90 11.77 4.26
CA ARG A 107 -7.36 12.89 3.44
C ARG A 107 -6.63 14.17 3.84
N PRO A 108 -5.65 14.64 3.04
CA PRO A 108 -4.85 15.82 3.39
C PRO A 108 -5.67 17.09 3.56
N SER A 109 -6.72 17.28 2.75
CA SER A 109 -7.59 18.47 2.77
C SER A 109 -8.32 18.68 4.09
N THR A 110 -8.71 17.59 4.76
CA THR A 110 -9.45 17.62 6.04
C THR A 110 -8.62 17.14 7.23
N LYS A 111 -7.44 16.56 6.96
CA LYS A 111 -6.56 15.90 7.94
C LYS A 111 -7.24 14.73 8.67
N GLN A 112 -8.15 14.06 8.00
CA GLN A 112 -8.90 12.93 8.56
C GLN A 112 -8.32 11.60 8.11
N TRP A 113 -8.38 10.63 9.01
CA TRP A 113 -8.06 9.24 8.77
C TRP A 113 -9.34 8.42 8.74
N THR A 114 -9.43 7.50 7.79
CA THR A 114 -10.47 6.46 7.74
C THR A 114 -9.77 5.11 7.74
N ASN A 115 -10.09 4.29 8.73
CA ASN A 115 -9.50 2.97 8.92
C ASN A 115 -10.51 1.89 8.49
N LEU A 116 -10.05 0.95 7.66
CA LEU A 116 -10.87 -0.09 7.03
C LEU A 116 -10.21 -1.47 7.17
N LEU A 117 -11.01 -2.52 7.13
CA LEU A 117 -10.55 -3.92 7.08
C LEU A 117 -9.62 -4.33 8.23
N SER A 118 -9.79 -3.73 9.40
CA SER A 118 -8.98 -4.05 10.59
C SER A 118 -9.65 -5.10 11.47
N THR A 119 -8.86 -5.70 12.37
CA THR A 119 -9.36 -6.61 13.42
C THR A 119 -10.36 -5.94 14.36
N TYR A 120 -10.27 -4.60 14.50
CA TYR A 120 -11.17 -3.84 15.37
C TYR A 120 -12.56 -3.61 14.77
N GLN A 121 -12.75 -3.88 13.48
CA GLN A 121 -14.00 -3.59 12.76
C GLN A 121 -14.82 -4.82 12.37
N HIS A 122 -14.25 -6.01 12.48
CA HIS A 122 -14.91 -7.24 12.05
C HIS A 122 -14.89 -8.29 13.16
N ASP A 123 -16.08 -8.74 13.54
CA ASP A 123 -16.33 -9.85 14.49
C ASP A 123 -15.96 -11.23 13.94
N THR A 124 -15.18 -11.30 12.85
CA THR A 124 -14.80 -12.58 12.24
C THR A 124 -13.38 -12.98 12.69
N PRO A 125 -13.25 -13.90 13.65
CA PRO A 125 -11.97 -14.23 14.30
C PRO A 125 -10.95 -14.95 13.41
N ASN A 126 -11.25 -15.20 12.13
CA ASN A 126 -10.40 -16.01 11.23
C ASN A 126 -9.97 -15.29 9.95
N GLN A 127 -10.12 -13.97 9.86
CA GLN A 127 -9.64 -13.21 8.70
C GLN A 127 -8.27 -12.60 9.01
N ASN A 128 -7.31 -12.82 8.12
CA ASN A 128 -6.04 -12.13 8.17
C ASN A 128 -6.24 -10.70 7.64
N HIS A 129 -5.72 -9.72 8.35
CA HIS A 129 -5.87 -8.30 8.03
C HIS A 129 -4.56 -7.67 7.52
N VAL A 130 -3.61 -8.50 7.10
CA VAL A 130 -2.32 -8.04 6.56
C VAL A 130 -2.50 -7.71 5.08
N PHE A 131 -2.43 -6.42 4.75
CA PHE A 131 -2.45 -5.93 3.38
C PHE A 131 -1.06 -5.45 2.96
N ILE A 132 -0.70 -5.74 1.71
CA ILE A 132 0.67 -5.52 1.20
C ILE A 132 0.71 -4.82 -0.16
N SER A 133 -0.44 -4.61 -0.80
CA SER A 133 -0.52 -3.90 -2.08
C SER A 133 -1.83 -3.15 -2.22
N ILE A 134 -1.77 -1.98 -2.86
CA ILE A 134 -2.91 -1.13 -3.17
C ILE A 134 -2.81 -0.65 -4.61
N CYS A 135 -3.96 -0.53 -5.28
CA CYS A 135 -4.06 0.01 -6.63
C CYS A 135 -5.40 0.75 -6.80
N GLU A 136 -5.39 1.94 -7.37
CA GLU A 136 -6.61 2.57 -7.86
C GLU A 136 -6.96 2.00 -9.23
N SER A 137 -8.02 1.20 -9.31
CA SER A 137 -8.46 0.59 -10.57
C SER A 137 -9.13 1.61 -11.49
N ARG A 138 -9.91 2.52 -10.90
CA ARG A 138 -10.53 3.69 -11.53
C ARG A 138 -10.85 4.73 -10.44
N PRO A 139 -11.05 6.02 -10.81
CA PRO A 139 -11.34 7.06 -9.81
C PRO A 139 -12.40 6.63 -8.81
N GLY A 140 -12.04 6.66 -7.52
CA GLY A 140 -12.91 6.29 -6.41
C GLY A 140 -13.04 4.77 -6.15
N ILE A 141 -12.36 3.90 -6.88
CA ILE A 141 -12.36 2.44 -6.64
C ILE A 141 -10.94 1.96 -6.37
N ILE A 142 -10.70 1.60 -5.13
CA ILE A 142 -9.41 1.10 -4.66
C ILE A 142 -9.46 -0.43 -4.51
N LEU A 143 -8.46 -1.09 -5.03
CA LEU A 143 -8.21 -2.51 -4.82
C LEU A 143 -7.06 -2.69 -3.83
N VAL A 144 -7.24 -3.58 -2.87
CA VAL A 144 -6.22 -3.90 -1.88
C VAL A 144 -6.03 -5.40 -1.80
N GLY A 145 -4.78 -5.83 -1.76
CA GLY A 145 -4.40 -7.25 -1.70
C GLY A 145 -3.51 -7.53 -0.51
N GLY A 146 -3.61 -8.74 0.03
CA GLY A 146 -2.91 -9.06 1.25
C GLY A 146 -2.42 -10.49 1.38
N TYR A 147 -1.69 -10.71 2.46
CA TYR A 147 -1.16 -12.01 2.85
C TYR A 147 -2.26 -12.81 3.54
N MET A 148 -2.72 -13.87 2.91
CA MET A 148 -3.89 -14.68 3.31
C MET A 148 -5.21 -13.92 3.42
N SER A 149 -5.24 -12.64 3.06
CA SER A 149 -6.44 -11.80 3.11
C SER A 149 -7.23 -11.83 1.79
N GLY A 150 -6.61 -12.28 0.71
CA GLY A 150 -7.17 -12.18 -0.63
C GLY A 150 -7.16 -10.73 -1.14
N MET A 151 -8.14 -10.40 -1.97
CA MET A 151 -8.30 -9.07 -2.53
C MET A 151 -9.64 -8.47 -2.14
N TYR A 152 -9.64 -7.16 -1.81
CA TYR A 152 -10.86 -6.41 -1.53
C TYR A 152 -10.96 -5.22 -2.47
N LYS A 153 -12.19 -4.88 -2.82
CA LYS A 153 -12.57 -3.64 -3.46
C LYS A 153 -13.13 -2.68 -2.42
N ILE A 154 -12.64 -1.45 -2.44
CA ILE A 154 -13.13 -0.35 -1.61
C ILE A 154 -13.81 0.66 -2.52
N ASP A 155 -15.06 0.98 -2.25
CA ASP A 155 -15.76 2.12 -2.84
C ASP A 155 -15.50 3.34 -1.95
N LYS A 156 -14.69 4.27 -2.44
CA LYS A 156 -14.26 5.47 -1.72
C LYS A 156 -15.43 6.40 -1.37
N LYS A 157 -16.45 6.46 -2.22
CA LYS A 157 -17.61 7.35 -2.02
C LYS A 157 -18.35 7.03 -0.73
N ASN A 158 -18.52 5.74 -0.44
CA ASN A 158 -19.27 5.25 0.72
C ASN A 158 -18.36 4.66 1.80
N MET A 159 -17.06 4.56 1.55
CA MET A 159 -16.07 3.84 2.37
C MET A 159 -16.51 2.41 2.68
N THR A 160 -17.14 1.75 1.70
CA THR A 160 -17.58 0.36 1.81
C THR A 160 -16.56 -0.59 1.21
N THR A 161 -16.42 -1.76 1.84
CA THR A 161 -15.49 -2.80 1.43
C THR A 161 -16.23 -4.04 0.98
N GLN A 162 -15.76 -4.65 -0.09
CA GLN A 162 -16.30 -5.90 -0.61
C GLN A 162 -15.14 -6.85 -0.93
N TYR A 163 -15.25 -8.11 -0.48
CA TYR A 163 -14.31 -9.14 -0.91
C TYR A 163 -14.40 -9.31 -2.42
N PHE A 164 -13.27 -9.15 -3.08
CA PHE A 164 -13.22 -9.19 -4.53
C PHE A 164 -12.75 -10.57 -4.98
N ILE A 165 -13.71 -11.38 -5.43
CA ILE A 165 -13.44 -12.65 -6.09
C ILE A 165 -13.70 -12.41 -7.57
N PRO A 166 -12.67 -12.36 -8.42
CA PRO A 166 -12.89 -12.38 -9.85
C PRO A 166 -13.67 -13.66 -10.18
N GLN A 167 -14.80 -13.52 -10.85
CA GLN A 167 -15.55 -14.69 -11.30
C GLN A 167 -14.73 -15.34 -12.42
N THR A 168 -14.26 -16.53 -12.18
CA THR A 168 -13.65 -17.36 -13.22
C THR A 168 -14.75 -17.77 -14.20
N LEU A 169 -14.54 -17.49 -15.46
CA LEU A 169 -15.34 -18.09 -16.54
C LEU A 169 -15.12 -19.61 -16.49
N ASN A 170 -16.05 -20.31 -15.83
CA ASN A 170 -16.27 -21.77 -15.92
C ASN A 170 -15.08 -22.71 -15.61
N ASP A 171 -14.10 -22.31 -14.83
CA ASP A 171 -13.04 -23.21 -14.40
C ASP A 171 -13.02 -23.34 -12.87
N ASP A 172 -13.78 -24.32 -12.36
CA ASP A 172 -13.85 -24.67 -10.93
C ASP A 172 -12.50 -25.13 -10.35
N THR A 173 -11.48 -25.31 -11.18
CA THR A 173 -10.14 -25.69 -10.75
C THR A 173 -9.31 -24.51 -10.25
N ILE A 174 -9.68 -23.27 -10.61
CA ILE A 174 -8.99 -22.06 -10.19
C ILE A 174 -9.55 -21.62 -8.84
N LYS A 175 -8.87 -21.99 -7.77
CA LYS A 175 -9.21 -21.50 -6.43
C LYS A 175 -8.88 -20.02 -6.28
N PRO A 176 -9.69 -19.25 -5.53
CA PRO A 176 -9.33 -17.88 -5.16
C PRO A 176 -7.96 -17.86 -4.48
N ASP A 177 -7.04 -17.07 -5.03
CA ASP A 177 -5.74 -16.90 -4.40
C ASP A 177 -5.90 -15.99 -3.18
N LYS A 178 -5.56 -16.50 -2.01
CA LYS A 178 -5.59 -15.72 -0.77
C LYS A 178 -4.33 -14.88 -0.59
N TYR A 179 -3.28 -15.15 -1.39
CA TYR A 179 -2.00 -14.47 -1.32
C TYR A 179 -1.88 -13.51 -2.51
N ILE A 180 -2.18 -12.25 -2.29
CA ILE A 180 -2.02 -11.19 -3.29
C ILE A 180 -0.82 -10.35 -2.88
N ARG A 181 0.30 -10.52 -3.57
CA ARG A 181 1.56 -9.82 -3.27
C ARG A 181 1.66 -8.46 -3.92
N CYS A 182 1.13 -8.33 -5.13
CA CYS A 182 1.10 -7.07 -5.84
C CYS A 182 -0.18 -6.95 -6.66
N ILE A 183 -0.66 -5.72 -6.78
CA ILE A 183 -1.72 -5.34 -7.69
C ILE A 183 -1.18 -4.19 -8.52
N TYR A 184 -1.36 -4.26 -9.83
CA TYR A 184 -0.92 -3.24 -10.75
C TYR A 184 -2.00 -3.00 -11.81
N LYS A 185 -2.23 -1.75 -12.17
CA LYS A 185 -3.08 -1.37 -13.29
C LYS A 185 -2.19 -0.94 -14.44
N ASP A 186 -2.35 -1.58 -15.58
CA ASP A 186 -1.62 -1.20 -16.79
C ASP A 186 -2.32 -0.07 -17.58
N TRP A 187 -1.70 0.34 -18.68
CA TRP A 187 -2.23 1.38 -19.57
C TRP A 187 -3.46 0.97 -20.37
N ASP A 188 -3.75 -0.32 -20.50
CA ASP A 188 -4.97 -0.87 -21.12
C ASP A 188 -6.12 -1.01 -20.09
N ASN A 189 -5.93 -0.50 -18.87
CA ASN A 189 -6.84 -0.58 -17.73
C ASN A 189 -7.07 -2.00 -17.20
N LEU A 190 -6.24 -2.97 -17.58
CA LEU A 190 -6.25 -4.29 -16.97
C LEU A 190 -5.63 -4.24 -15.57
N ILE A 191 -6.26 -4.92 -14.64
CA ILE A 191 -5.73 -5.10 -13.29
C ILE A 191 -4.95 -6.41 -13.25
N TRP A 192 -3.67 -6.32 -12.95
CA TRP A 192 -2.79 -7.45 -12.75
C TRP A 192 -2.66 -7.73 -11.26
N ALA A 193 -2.87 -8.98 -10.87
CA ALA A 193 -2.71 -9.43 -9.49
C ALA A 193 -1.74 -10.60 -9.45
N GLY A 194 -0.59 -10.37 -8.81
CA GLY A 194 0.43 -11.39 -8.57
C GLY A 194 0.22 -12.06 -7.22
N GLY A 195 0.01 -13.36 -7.24
CA GLY A 195 -0.14 -14.20 -6.05
C GLY A 195 1.09 -15.04 -5.76
N TYR A 196 0.91 -16.12 -5.01
CA TYR A 196 1.99 -17.07 -4.69
C TYR A 196 2.24 -18.07 -5.83
N TYR A 197 1.17 -18.44 -6.54
CA TYR A 197 1.18 -19.51 -7.55
C TYR A 197 0.78 -19.03 -8.93
N ASN A 198 0.17 -17.87 -9.05
CA ASN A 198 -0.45 -17.41 -10.28
C ASN A 198 -0.29 -15.91 -10.47
N LEU A 199 -0.18 -15.51 -11.73
CA LEU A 199 -0.44 -14.16 -12.18
C LEU A 199 -1.83 -14.14 -12.81
N LYS A 200 -2.63 -13.14 -12.46
CA LYS A 200 -3.98 -12.95 -13.00
C LYS A 200 -4.11 -11.57 -13.59
N SER A 201 -4.79 -11.47 -14.74
CA SER A 201 -5.28 -10.19 -15.24
C SER A 201 -6.81 -10.17 -15.15
N TYR A 202 -7.35 -9.00 -14.85
CA TYR A 202 -8.78 -8.78 -14.72
C TYR A 202 -9.18 -7.48 -15.41
N ASP A 203 -10.16 -7.56 -16.30
CA ASP A 203 -10.81 -6.42 -16.93
C ASP A 203 -12.02 -5.99 -16.07
N MET A 204 -11.97 -4.76 -15.55
CA MET A 204 -13.01 -4.23 -14.68
C MET A 204 -14.33 -3.93 -15.40
N ASP A 205 -14.29 -3.76 -16.72
CA ASP A 205 -15.45 -3.40 -17.54
C ASP A 205 -16.15 -4.64 -18.08
N THR A 206 -15.41 -5.56 -18.71
CA THR A 206 -15.94 -6.82 -19.25
C THR A 206 -16.14 -7.88 -18.19
N LYS A 207 -15.46 -7.74 -17.03
CA LYS A 207 -15.37 -8.71 -15.94
C LYS A 207 -14.66 -10.02 -16.32
N GLU A 208 -13.94 -10.01 -17.42
CA GLU A 208 -13.13 -11.15 -17.84
C GLU A 208 -11.87 -11.27 -17.00
N MET A 209 -11.50 -12.49 -16.68
CA MET A 209 -10.29 -12.82 -15.93
C MET A 209 -9.48 -13.88 -16.70
N HIS A 210 -8.19 -13.64 -16.81
CA HIS A 210 -7.22 -14.61 -17.30
C HIS A 210 -6.27 -15.02 -16.18
N CYS A 211 -5.95 -16.30 -16.10
CA CYS A 211 -5.01 -16.84 -15.14
C CYS A 211 -3.81 -17.44 -15.89
N TYR A 212 -2.62 -16.94 -15.54
CA TYR A 212 -1.36 -17.37 -16.11
C TYR A 212 -0.67 -18.28 -15.08
N LYS A 213 -0.56 -19.57 -15.40
CA LYS A 213 0.16 -20.55 -14.55
C LYS A 213 1.64 -20.52 -14.93
N MET A 214 2.51 -20.62 -13.94
CA MET A 214 3.90 -20.96 -14.18
C MET A 214 3.97 -22.48 -14.37
N ASP A 215 4.57 -22.89 -15.47
CA ASP A 215 4.92 -24.31 -15.75
C ASP A 215 6.07 -24.76 -14.85
#